data_3f66646449b7bbe6d814f862b7401694
#
_entry.id   3f66646449b7bbe6d814f862b7401694
#
_cell.length_a   1.000
_cell.length_b   1.000
_cell.length_c   1.000
_cell.angle_alpha   90.00
_cell.angle_beta   90.00
_cell.angle_gamma   90.00
#
_symmetry.space_group_name_H-M   'P 1'
#
loop_
_entity.id
_entity.type
_entity.pdbx_description
1 polymer ?
#
loop_
_entity_poly.entity_id
_entity_poly.type
_entity_poly.pdbx_seq_one_letter_code
_entity_poly.pdbx_strand_id
1 'polypeptide(L)'
;MTSDVPNLPEHVPTLPLEARAAPPPDDPVATQLRGFGPLGLLSILVIVLTSVVKPLGGLLVLLWAWRSHTPWRDIGYVRPRSWIGSLAVGVVFGCVFKLLMKAIVMPLLGAPEINFAYHYVIGNRAALPGLVFTMIVGAGFGEETIFRGFLFERLGKLFGTGASAKVLIVLLTSAVFALGHYANLGLPGVEQAMITGLVFGAIFAVTGRIWMVMCAHAAFDLTAVAIIYWNLEAAVAHLVFK
;
A
#
# COMPACT_ATOMS: atom_id res chain seq x y z
N MET A 1 -2.71 20.96 -67.47
CA MET A 1 -3.24 20.46 -66.21
C MET A 1 -2.11 20.55 -65.16
N THR A 2 -2.05 21.68 -64.50
CA THR A 2 -1.06 21.97 -63.45
C THR A 2 -1.76 21.69 -62.12
N SER A 3 -1.25 20.71 -61.35
CA SER A 3 -1.77 20.31 -60.03
C SER A 3 -1.32 21.32 -58.98
N ASP A 4 -2.28 22.09 -58.47
CA ASP A 4 -2.11 22.91 -57.27
C ASP A 4 -2.01 22.00 -56.03
N VAL A 5 -0.81 21.93 -55.44
CA VAL A 5 -0.61 21.33 -54.10
C VAL A 5 -0.76 22.46 -53.11
N PRO A 6 -1.69 22.35 -52.12
CA PRO A 6 -1.84 23.37 -51.09
C PRO A 6 -0.58 23.39 -50.20
N ASN A 7 0.04 24.57 -50.06
CA ASN A 7 1.10 24.84 -49.10
C ASN A 7 0.55 24.65 -47.67
N LEU A 8 1.04 23.64 -46.98
CA LEU A 8 0.83 23.47 -45.51
C LEU A 8 1.62 24.59 -44.79
N PRO A 9 1.05 25.22 -43.76
CA PRO A 9 1.74 26.26 -43.01
C PRO A 9 2.95 25.67 -42.25
N GLU A 10 4.10 26.23 -42.52
CA GLU A 10 5.45 25.83 -42.08
C GLU A 10 5.77 26.28 -40.63
N HIS A 11 4.78 26.57 -39.80
CA HIS A 11 5.01 26.96 -38.40
C HIS A 11 3.99 26.28 -37.49
N VAL A 12 4.30 25.05 -37.08
CA VAL A 12 3.75 24.52 -35.81
C VAL A 12 4.50 25.23 -34.69
N PRO A 13 3.85 26.06 -33.87
CA PRO A 13 4.50 26.62 -32.69
C PRO A 13 4.92 25.45 -31.81
N THR A 14 6.23 25.22 -31.71
CA THR A 14 6.75 24.37 -30.64
C THR A 14 6.39 25.06 -29.34
N LEU A 15 5.40 24.48 -28.61
CA LEU A 15 5.10 24.87 -27.23
C LEU A 15 6.45 24.94 -26.49
N PRO A 16 6.72 26.01 -25.73
CA PRO A 16 7.91 26.10 -24.91
C PRO A 16 7.95 24.81 -24.06
N LEU A 17 9.07 24.07 -24.15
CA LEU A 17 9.41 23.05 -23.15
C LEU A 17 9.10 23.66 -21.80
N GLU A 18 8.08 23.15 -21.11
CA GLU A 18 7.72 23.58 -19.77
C GLU A 18 9.02 23.78 -19.02
N ALA A 19 9.26 25.01 -18.58
CA ALA A 19 10.47 25.38 -17.89
C ALA A 19 10.60 24.39 -16.71
N ARG A 20 11.52 23.45 -16.85
CA ARG A 20 11.83 22.48 -15.80
C ARG A 20 12.18 23.33 -14.61
N ALA A 21 11.30 23.39 -13.61
CA ALA A 21 11.51 24.19 -12.42
C ALA A 21 12.96 23.97 -11.97
N ALA A 22 13.70 25.08 -11.81
CA ALA A 22 15.09 25.03 -11.39
C ALA A 22 15.18 24.10 -10.16
N PRO A 23 16.20 23.22 -10.10
CA PRO A 23 16.36 22.37 -8.92
C PRO A 23 16.32 23.26 -7.68
N PRO A 24 15.60 22.85 -6.62
CA PRO A 24 15.58 23.63 -5.39
C PRO A 24 17.02 23.87 -4.93
N PRO A 25 17.31 25.05 -4.33
CA PRO A 25 18.65 25.36 -3.85
C PRO A 25 19.16 24.19 -3.00
N ASP A 26 20.46 23.91 -3.05
CA ASP A 26 21.11 22.82 -2.37
C ASP A 26 20.66 22.77 -0.89
N ASP A 27 19.72 21.88 -0.57
CA ASP A 27 19.28 21.62 0.80
C ASP A 27 20.02 20.36 1.30
N PRO A 28 21.09 20.54 2.11
CA PRO A 28 21.91 19.43 2.61
C PRO A 28 21.09 18.42 3.39
N VAL A 29 20.08 18.86 4.14
CA VAL A 29 19.21 17.99 4.93
C VAL A 29 18.32 17.15 4.01
N ALA A 30 17.72 17.75 2.98
CA ALA A 30 16.92 17.02 2.01
C ALA A 30 17.76 15.97 1.26
N THR A 31 18.99 16.31 0.90
CA THR A 31 19.92 15.39 0.24
C THR A 31 20.30 14.23 1.15
N GLN A 32 20.58 14.48 2.42
CA GLN A 32 20.86 13.43 3.41
C GLN A 32 19.66 12.53 3.67
N LEU A 33 18.44 13.08 3.79
CA LEU A 33 17.21 12.30 3.95
C LEU A 33 16.91 11.39 2.76
N ARG A 34 17.23 11.84 1.54
CA ARG A 34 17.10 11.03 0.32
C ARG A 34 18.21 9.99 0.16
N GLY A 35 19.34 10.18 0.83
CA GLY A 35 20.49 9.28 0.79
C GLY A 35 20.37 8.07 1.71
N PHE A 36 21.45 7.28 1.75
CA PHE A 36 21.66 6.17 2.69
C PHE A 36 22.77 6.48 3.70
N GLY A 37 23.09 7.77 3.91
CA GLY A 37 23.93 8.22 5.00
C GLY A 37 23.22 8.14 6.36
N PRO A 38 23.87 8.58 7.45
CA PRO A 38 23.35 8.41 8.82
C PRO A 38 21.90 8.93 8.99
N LEU A 39 21.58 10.12 8.49
CA LEU A 39 20.24 10.69 8.61
C LEU A 39 19.20 9.95 7.77
N GLY A 40 19.58 9.49 6.57
CA GLY A 40 18.71 8.67 5.72
C GLY A 40 18.42 7.32 6.34
N LEU A 41 19.43 6.62 6.88
CA LEU A 41 19.26 5.35 7.58
C LEU A 41 18.44 5.50 8.87
N LEU A 42 18.69 6.58 9.63
CA LEU A 42 17.90 6.88 10.83
C LEU A 42 16.42 7.12 10.46
N SER A 43 16.13 7.85 9.39
CA SER A 43 14.76 8.07 8.95
C SER A 43 14.05 6.76 8.55
N ILE A 44 14.75 5.84 7.88
CA ILE A 44 14.23 4.51 7.54
C ILE A 44 13.92 3.73 8.83
N LEU A 45 14.87 3.69 9.77
CA LEU A 45 14.69 2.99 11.03
C LEU A 45 13.49 3.54 11.82
N VAL A 46 13.41 4.86 12.00
CA VAL A 46 12.32 5.51 12.74
C VAL A 46 10.98 5.23 12.09
N ILE A 47 10.84 5.38 10.76
CA ILE A 47 9.59 5.15 10.05
C ILE A 47 9.16 3.69 10.16
N VAL A 48 10.08 2.74 10.00
CA VAL A 48 9.76 1.31 10.09
C VAL A 48 9.39 0.92 11.53
N LEU A 49 10.09 1.40 12.54
CA LEU A 49 9.76 1.12 13.94
C LEU A 49 8.41 1.73 14.34
N THR A 50 8.07 2.91 13.83
CA THR A 50 6.77 3.56 14.10
C THR A 50 5.59 2.91 13.36
N SER A 51 5.83 1.93 12.48
CA SER A 51 4.75 1.13 11.86
C SER A 51 3.87 0.41 12.89
N VAL A 52 4.39 0.16 14.10
CA VAL A 52 3.60 -0.38 15.24
C VAL A 52 2.51 0.59 15.67
N VAL A 53 2.76 1.91 15.55
CA VAL A 53 1.76 2.97 15.78
C VAL A 53 1.25 3.43 14.41
N LYS A 54 0.42 2.60 13.80
CA LYS A 54 0.06 2.61 12.37
C LYS A 54 -0.16 3.98 11.72
N PRO A 55 -0.99 4.91 12.23
CA PRO A 55 -1.16 6.21 11.59
C PRO A 55 0.11 7.07 11.62
N LEU A 56 0.88 6.97 12.71
CA LEU A 56 2.07 7.80 12.92
C LEU A 56 3.14 7.52 11.86
N GLY A 57 3.42 6.25 11.58
CA GLY A 57 4.42 5.89 10.58
C GLY A 57 4.08 6.44 9.19
N GLY A 58 2.79 6.35 8.77
CA GLY A 58 2.32 6.94 7.52
C GLY A 58 2.49 8.47 7.48
N LEU A 59 2.16 9.15 8.58
CA LEU A 59 2.36 10.61 8.70
C LEU A 59 3.84 11.00 8.63
N LEU A 60 4.71 10.23 9.26
CA LEU A 60 6.16 10.44 9.19
C LEU A 60 6.70 10.25 7.76
N VAL A 61 6.16 9.32 6.98
CA VAL A 61 6.49 9.20 5.55
C VAL A 61 6.10 10.46 4.79
N LEU A 62 4.90 11.00 5.02
CA LEU A 62 4.48 12.24 4.35
C LEU A 62 5.37 13.42 4.75
N LEU A 63 5.70 13.53 6.02
CA LEU A 63 6.64 14.55 6.53
C LEU A 63 8.03 14.37 5.91
N TRP A 64 8.52 13.13 5.84
CA TRP A 64 9.80 12.81 5.20
C TRP A 64 9.78 13.17 3.71
N ALA A 65 8.74 12.81 2.97
CA ALA A 65 8.62 13.13 1.55
C ALA A 65 8.62 14.64 1.30
N TRP A 66 7.86 15.39 2.12
CA TRP A 66 7.84 16.85 2.08
C TRP A 66 9.22 17.44 2.41
N ARG A 67 9.86 17.03 3.52
CA ARG A 67 11.14 17.57 3.99
C ARG A 67 12.32 17.17 3.11
N SER A 68 12.26 16.01 2.49
CA SER A 68 13.27 15.51 1.57
C SER A 68 13.08 15.98 0.13
N HIS A 69 12.02 16.74 -0.17
CA HIS A 69 11.61 17.09 -1.53
C HIS A 69 11.46 15.87 -2.47
N THR A 70 11.08 14.72 -1.90
CA THR A 70 10.78 13.54 -2.70
C THR A 70 9.43 13.74 -3.39
N PRO A 71 9.34 13.59 -4.72
CA PRO A 71 8.08 13.76 -5.44
C PRO A 71 7.01 12.79 -4.93
N TRP A 72 5.80 13.29 -4.71
CA TRP A 72 4.67 12.48 -4.24
C TRP A 72 4.38 11.25 -5.13
N ARG A 73 4.62 11.38 -6.43
CA ARG A 73 4.48 10.28 -7.38
C ARG A 73 5.44 9.13 -7.12
N ASP A 74 6.64 9.41 -6.57
CA ASP A 74 7.67 8.40 -6.32
C ASP A 74 7.30 7.49 -5.14
N ILE A 75 6.41 7.96 -4.26
CA ILE A 75 5.77 7.18 -3.19
C ILE A 75 4.32 6.78 -3.53
N GLY A 76 3.93 6.80 -4.80
CA GLY A 76 2.67 6.29 -5.31
C GLY A 76 1.46 7.22 -5.18
N TYR A 77 1.62 8.45 -4.67
CA TYR A 77 0.53 9.43 -4.53
C TYR A 77 0.22 10.10 -5.88
N VAL A 78 -0.10 9.28 -6.87
CA VAL A 78 -0.48 9.72 -8.22
C VAL A 78 -1.98 9.88 -8.27
N ARG A 79 -2.47 11.04 -8.74
CA ARG A 79 -3.91 11.30 -8.91
C ARG A 79 -4.55 10.20 -9.76
N PRO A 80 -5.60 9.52 -9.28
CA PRO A 80 -6.30 8.51 -10.06
C PRO A 80 -7.07 9.13 -11.22
N ARG A 81 -7.29 8.35 -12.29
CA ARG A 81 -8.16 8.79 -13.40
C ARG A 81 -9.59 9.04 -12.94
N SER A 82 -10.07 8.24 -12.01
CA SER A 82 -11.37 8.37 -11.35
C SER A 82 -11.24 7.98 -9.88
N TRP A 83 -11.62 8.87 -8.98
CA TRP A 83 -11.64 8.59 -7.54
C TRP A 83 -12.69 7.54 -7.19
N ILE A 84 -13.90 7.68 -7.77
CA ILE A 84 -15.01 6.72 -7.58
C ILE A 84 -14.60 5.35 -8.11
N GLY A 85 -14.00 5.30 -9.31
CA GLY A 85 -13.51 4.04 -9.89
C GLY A 85 -12.44 3.37 -9.03
N SER A 86 -11.47 4.13 -8.53
CA SER A 86 -10.42 3.59 -7.65
C SER A 86 -10.98 3.09 -6.33
N LEU A 87 -11.93 3.81 -5.73
CA LEU A 87 -12.63 3.39 -4.53
C LEU A 87 -13.44 2.11 -4.77
N ALA A 88 -14.29 2.10 -5.79
CA ALA A 88 -15.17 0.97 -6.09
C ALA A 88 -14.36 -0.31 -6.39
N VAL A 89 -13.35 -0.22 -7.27
CA VAL A 89 -12.48 -1.36 -7.59
C VAL A 89 -11.72 -1.83 -6.35
N GLY A 90 -11.15 -0.90 -5.58
CA GLY A 90 -10.44 -1.24 -4.34
C GLY A 90 -11.35 -1.94 -3.33
N VAL A 91 -12.53 -1.39 -3.07
CA VAL A 91 -13.49 -1.99 -2.11
C VAL A 91 -13.94 -3.37 -2.57
N VAL A 92 -14.39 -3.52 -3.81
CA VAL A 92 -14.84 -4.83 -4.33
C VAL A 92 -13.69 -5.85 -4.27
N PHE A 93 -12.50 -5.46 -4.72
CA PHE A 93 -11.33 -6.32 -4.69
C PHE A 93 -10.97 -6.73 -3.25
N GLY A 94 -10.91 -5.79 -2.32
CA GLY A 94 -10.57 -6.08 -0.92
C GLY A 94 -11.58 -7.03 -0.25
N CYS A 95 -12.88 -6.79 -0.44
CA CYS A 95 -13.93 -7.67 0.09
C CYS A 95 -13.84 -9.09 -0.49
N VAL A 96 -13.77 -9.21 -1.82
CA VAL A 96 -13.66 -10.52 -2.49
C VAL A 96 -12.38 -11.24 -2.08
N PHE A 97 -11.27 -10.53 -2.03
CA PHE A 97 -9.99 -11.11 -1.64
C PHE A 97 -10.02 -11.61 -0.19
N LYS A 98 -10.65 -10.86 0.75
CA LYS A 98 -10.80 -11.34 2.14
C LYS A 98 -11.67 -12.59 2.22
N LEU A 99 -12.77 -12.65 1.49
CA LEU A 99 -13.63 -13.84 1.46
C LEU A 99 -12.89 -15.04 0.89
N LEU A 100 -12.13 -14.89 -0.21
CA LEU A 100 -11.30 -15.96 -0.79
C LEU A 100 -10.23 -16.42 0.20
N MET A 101 -9.55 -15.49 0.87
CA MET A 101 -8.58 -15.83 1.92
C MET A 101 -9.22 -16.66 3.03
N LYS A 102 -10.38 -16.23 3.57
CA LYS A 102 -11.03 -16.89 4.70
C LYS A 102 -11.66 -18.24 4.31
N ALA A 103 -12.26 -18.34 3.13
CA ALA A 103 -12.99 -19.54 2.71
C ALA A 103 -12.10 -20.61 2.05
N ILE A 104 -10.96 -20.23 1.48
CA ILE A 104 -10.13 -21.12 0.68
C ILE A 104 -8.70 -21.17 1.20
N VAL A 105 -8.01 -20.04 1.20
CA VAL A 105 -6.55 -20.03 1.40
C VAL A 105 -6.18 -20.40 2.84
N MET A 106 -6.80 -19.77 3.83
CA MET A 106 -6.48 -20.03 5.24
C MET A 106 -6.84 -21.45 5.69
N PRO A 107 -7.99 -22.04 5.30
CA PRO A 107 -8.24 -23.45 5.56
C PRO A 107 -7.22 -24.39 4.93
N LEU A 108 -6.78 -24.14 3.69
CA LEU A 108 -5.74 -24.96 3.03
C LEU A 108 -4.38 -24.90 3.73
N LEU A 109 -4.08 -23.79 4.42
CA LEU A 109 -2.89 -23.63 5.25
C LEU A 109 -3.06 -24.21 6.66
N GLY A 110 -4.23 -24.75 7.00
CA GLY A 110 -4.52 -25.29 8.32
C GLY A 110 -4.71 -24.23 9.41
N ALA A 111 -5.00 -22.99 9.02
CA ALA A 111 -5.24 -21.92 9.98
C ALA A 111 -6.52 -22.14 10.79
N PRO A 112 -6.57 -21.74 12.06
CA PRO A 112 -7.77 -21.82 12.88
C PRO A 112 -8.96 -21.08 12.25
N GLU A 113 -10.16 -21.65 12.39
CA GLU A 113 -11.40 -21.05 11.92
C GLU A 113 -11.70 -19.72 12.61
N ILE A 114 -11.37 -19.61 13.89
CA ILE A 114 -11.63 -18.45 14.73
C ILE A 114 -10.35 -17.63 14.94
N ASN A 115 -10.44 -16.33 14.76
CA ASN A 115 -9.39 -15.40 15.13
C ASN A 115 -9.52 -14.99 16.58
N PHE A 116 -8.85 -15.70 17.48
CA PHE A 116 -8.94 -15.47 18.92
C PHE A 116 -8.46 -14.07 19.33
N ALA A 117 -7.53 -13.47 18.61
CA ALA A 117 -7.04 -12.12 18.92
C ALA A 117 -8.12 -11.04 18.77
N TYR A 118 -9.11 -11.27 17.91
CA TYR A 118 -10.21 -10.36 17.65
C TYR A 118 -11.58 -10.89 18.12
N HIS A 119 -11.62 -11.99 18.88
CA HIS A 119 -12.87 -12.60 19.35
C HIS A 119 -13.73 -11.64 20.20
N TYR A 120 -13.13 -10.68 20.89
CA TYR A 120 -13.81 -9.63 21.65
C TYR A 120 -14.70 -8.70 20.81
N VAL A 121 -14.58 -8.77 19.49
CA VAL A 121 -15.35 -7.94 18.54
C VAL A 121 -16.77 -8.44 18.34
N ILE A 122 -17.05 -9.72 18.62
CA ILE A 122 -18.36 -10.34 18.39
C ILE A 122 -19.46 -9.58 19.14
N GLY A 123 -20.38 -8.98 18.36
CA GLY A 123 -21.51 -8.18 18.89
C GLY A 123 -21.10 -6.89 19.62
N ASN A 124 -19.82 -6.57 19.72
CA ASN A 124 -19.29 -5.45 20.49
C ASN A 124 -19.35 -4.14 19.71
N ARG A 125 -20.48 -3.43 19.76
CA ARG A 125 -20.69 -2.13 19.10
C ARG A 125 -19.71 -1.06 19.57
N ALA A 126 -19.28 -1.09 20.83
CA ALA A 126 -18.38 -0.10 21.39
C ALA A 126 -16.97 -0.18 20.76
N ALA A 127 -16.53 -1.34 20.31
CA ALA A 127 -15.24 -1.53 19.65
C ALA A 127 -15.24 -1.04 18.18
N LEU A 128 -16.39 -0.97 17.50
CA LEU A 128 -16.45 -0.71 16.07
C LEU A 128 -15.83 0.63 15.64
N PRO A 129 -16.08 1.80 16.28
CA PRO A 129 -15.51 3.06 15.83
C PRO A 129 -13.97 3.05 15.80
N GLY A 130 -13.36 2.50 16.87
CA GLY A 130 -11.90 2.37 16.97
C GLY A 130 -11.33 1.41 15.93
N LEU A 131 -12.00 0.28 15.70
CA LEU A 131 -11.60 -0.69 14.68
C LEU A 131 -11.72 -0.11 13.27
N VAL A 132 -12.84 0.53 12.93
CA VAL A 132 -13.04 1.17 11.62
C VAL A 132 -11.94 2.21 11.36
N PHE A 133 -11.65 3.06 12.36
CA PHE A 133 -10.55 4.02 12.26
C PHE A 133 -9.20 3.30 12.03
N THR A 134 -8.91 2.25 12.78
CA THR A 134 -7.66 1.50 12.67
C THR A 134 -7.54 0.83 11.30
N MET A 135 -8.61 0.26 10.73
CA MET A 135 -8.56 -0.41 9.43
C MET A 135 -8.44 0.59 8.28
N ILE A 136 -9.09 1.75 8.36
CA ILE A 136 -9.01 2.75 7.29
C ILE A 136 -7.72 3.56 7.39
N VAL A 137 -7.47 4.15 8.57
CA VAL A 137 -6.37 5.12 8.74
C VAL A 137 -5.07 4.40 9.14
N GLY A 138 -5.16 3.37 9.98
CA GLY A 138 -3.99 2.59 10.39
C GLY A 138 -3.50 1.68 9.26
N ALA A 139 -4.32 0.73 8.83
CA ALA A 139 -3.94 -0.26 7.83
C ALA A 139 -3.99 0.34 6.41
N GLY A 140 -5.16 0.75 5.94
CA GLY A 140 -5.32 1.25 4.57
C GLY A 140 -4.39 2.41 4.23
N PHE A 141 -4.35 3.46 5.04
CA PHE A 141 -3.45 4.60 4.80
C PHE A 141 -2.04 4.35 5.35
N GLY A 142 -1.89 4.05 6.65
CA GLY A 142 -0.61 4.04 7.33
C GLY A 142 0.34 2.97 6.80
N GLU A 143 -0.10 1.71 6.78
CA GLU A 143 0.75 0.59 6.32
C GLU A 143 1.04 0.69 4.83
N GLU A 144 0.06 1.04 3.98
CA GLU A 144 0.32 1.16 2.55
C GLU A 144 1.32 2.30 2.25
N THR A 145 1.21 3.44 2.96
CA THR A 145 2.16 4.55 2.81
C THR A 145 3.58 4.14 3.19
N ILE A 146 3.75 3.33 4.25
CA ILE A 146 5.06 2.83 4.66
C ILE A 146 5.58 1.78 3.69
N PHE A 147 4.80 0.69 3.50
CA PHE A 147 5.29 -0.49 2.79
C PHE A 147 5.31 -0.32 1.28
N ARG A 148 4.28 0.26 0.65
CA ARG A 148 4.19 0.46 -0.80
C ARG A 148 4.72 1.81 -1.23
N GLY A 149 4.50 2.86 -0.42
CA GLY A 149 5.06 4.18 -0.71
C GLY A 149 6.56 4.25 -0.41
N PHE A 150 6.88 4.34 0.88
CA PHE A 150 8.23 4.65 1.35
C PHE A 150 9.26 3.54 1.07
N LEU A 151 8.98 2.31 1.51
CA LEU A 151 9.95 1.22 1.33
C LEU A 151 10.18 0.88 -0.15
N PHE A 152 9.16 0.94 -1.01
CA PHE A 152 9.36 0.76 -2.43
C PHE A 152 10.26 1.84 -3.05
N GLU A 153 10.10 3.10 -2.63
CA GLU A 153 10.95 4.19 -3.07
C GLU A 153 12.39 4.00 -2.57
N ARG A 154 12.57 3.63 -1.29
CA ARG A 154 13.90 3.40 -0.72
C ARG A 154 14.62 2.23 -1.38
N LEU A 155 13.97 1.07 -1.45
CA LEU A 155 14.53 -0.14 -2.05
C LEU A 155 14.70 0.00 -3.56
N GLY A 156 13.81 0.75 -4.23
CA GLY A 156 13.93 1.08 -5.65
C GLY A 156 15.20 1.88 -5.96
N LYS A 157 15.61 2.79 -5.06
CA LYS A 157 16.90 3.49 -5.19
C LYS A 157 18.10 2.58 -4.95
N LEU A 158 17.95 1.55 -4.13
CA LEU A 158 19.03 0.62 -3.81
C LEU A 158 19.20 -0.45 -4.90
N PHE A 159 18.09 -1.07 -5.36
CA PHE A 159 18.10 -2.21 -6.26
C PHE A 159 17.76 -1.85 -7.73
N GLY A 160 17.31 -0.63 -7.98
CA GLY A 160 16.84 -0.19 -9.30
C GLY A 160 15.34 -0.43 -9.52
N THR A 161 14.89 -0.21 -10.79
CA THR A 161 13.47 -0.21 -11.17
C THR A 161 13.10 -1.28 -12.20
N GLY A 162 14.05 -2.14 -12.55
CA GLY A 162 13.85 -3.26 -13.48
C GLY A 162 12.90 -4.33 -12.91
N ALA A 163 12.46 -5.26 -13.75
CA ALA A 163 11.51 -6.30 -13.35
C ALA A 163 12.01 -7.14 -12.16
N SER A 164 13.27 -7.60 -12.21
CA SER A 164 13.88 -8.38 -11.12
C SER A 164 13.95 -7.61 -9.82
N ALA A 165 14.31 -6.31 -9.88
CA ALA A 165 14.33 -5.45 -8.71
C ALA A 165 12.91 -5.29 -8.11
N LYS A 166 11.90 -5.09 -8.95
CA LYS A 166 10.50 -5.01 -8.49
C LYS A 166 10.05 -6.30 -7.78
N VAL A 167 10.39 -7.47 -8.32
CA VAL A 167 10.08 -8.76 -7.69
C VAL A 167 10.77 -8.84 -6.32
N LEU A 168 12.06 -8.53 -6.25
CA LEU A 168 12.82 -8.54 -4.99
C LEU A 168 12.20 -7.57 -3.97
N ILE A 169 11.84 -6.35 -4.37
CA ILE A 169 11.22 -5.35 -3.50
C ILE A 169 9.87 -5.84 -2.97
N VAL A 170 9.04 -6.43 -3.83
CA VAL A 170 7.76 -7.03 -3.42
C VAL A 170 8.00 -8.12 -2.37
N LEU A 171 8.94 -9.02 -2.60
CA LEU A 171 9.26 -10.11 -1.66
C LEU A 171 9.76 -9.57 -0.31
N LEU A 172 10.71 -8.65 -0.32
CA LEU A 172 11.30 -8.08 0.89
C LEU A 172 10.27 -7.29 1.72
N THR A 173 9.50 -6.41 1.06
CA THR A 173 8.48 -5.61 1.76
C THR A 173 7.34 -6.47 2.30
N SER A 174 6.96 -7.53 1.59
CA SER A 174 5.94 -8.49 2.05
C SER A 174 6.44 -9.31 3.23
N ALA A 175 7.70 -9.74 3.23
CA ALA A 175 8.29 -10.47 4.34
C ALA A 175 8.34 -9.62 5.61
N VAL A 176 8.81 -8.36 5.52
CA VAL A 176 8.84 -7.44 6.67
C VAL A 176 7.43 -7.15 7.18
N PHE A 177 6.48 -6.91 6.26
CA PHE A 177 5.06 -6.70 6.58
C PHE A 177 4.47 -7.90 7.32
N ALA A 178 4.70 -9.11 6.82
CA ALA A 178 4.22 -10.35 7.41
C ALA A 178 4.77 -10.59 8.81
N LEU A 179 6.08 -10.42 9.00
CA LEU A 179 6.73 -10.59 10.29
C LEU A 179 6.17 -9.64 11.36
N GLY A 180 5.79 -8.41 10.98
CA GLY A 180 5.13 -7.46 11.88
C GLY A 180 3.81 -7.95 12.46
N HIS A 181 3.17 -8.97 11.86
CA HIS A 181 1.89 -9.53 12.31
C HIS A 181 2.06 -10.69 13.30
N TYR A 182 3.27 -11.22 13.46
CA TYR A 182 3.54 -12.40 14.29
C TYR A 182 3.14 -12.20 15.76
N ALA A 183 3.53 -11.06 16.34
CA ALA A 183 3.31 -10.79 17.76
C ALA A 183 1.82 -10.78 18.16
N ASN A 184 0.94 -10.36 17.28
CA ASN A 184 -0.48 -10.21 17.56
C ASN A 184 -1.34 -11.38 17.05
N LEU A 185 -0.93 -12.00 15.93
CA LEU A 185 -1.77 -12.96 15.20
C LEU A 185 -1.10 -14.33 15.01
N GLY A 186 0.14 -14.49 15.48
CA GLY A 186 0.90 -15.73 15.33
C GLY A 186 1.17 -16.11 13.87
N LEU A 187 1.45 -17.39 13.63
CA LEU A 187 1.75 -17.90 12.29
C LEU A 187 0.63 -17.68 11.27
N PRO A 188 -0.66 -17.92 11.58
CA PRO A 188 -1.75 -17.64 10.63
C PRO A 188 -1.79 -16.16 10.18
N GLY A 189 -1.46 -15.23 11.08
CA GLY A 189 -1.35 -13.81 10.74
C GLY A 189 -0.19 -13.52 9.80
N VAL A 190 0.96 -14.17 10.00
CA VAL A 190 2.13 -14.06 9.11
C VAL A 190 1.80 -14.59 7.71
N GLU A 191 1.17 -15.76 7.63
CA GLU A 191 0.77 -16.37 6.35
C GLU A 191 -0.20 -15.48 5.58
N GLN A 192 -1.26 -15.01 6.25
CA GLN A 192 -2.22 -14.09 5.64
C GLN A 192 -1.54 -12.79 5.20
N ALA A 193 -0.73 -12.17 6.05
CA ALA A 193 -0.04 -10.93 5.75
C ALA A 193 1.02 -11.09 4.64
N MET A 194 1.69 -12.23 4.55
CA MET A 194 2.59 -12.53 3.44
C MET A 194 1.84 -12.53 2.10
N ILE A 195 0.72 -13.24 2.01
CA ILE A 195 -0.06 -13.34 0.77
C ILE A 195 -0.67 -11.98 0.40
N THR A 196 -1.24 -11.25 1.36
CA THR A 196 -1.76 -9.90 1.11
C THR A 196 -0.65 -8.93 0.73
N GLY A 197 0.51 -9.06 1.38
CA GLY A 197 1.72 -8.32 1.08
C GLY A 197 2.16 -8.48 -0.37
N LEU A 198 2.25 -9.73 -0.83
CA LEU A 198 2.62 -10.08 -2.21
C LEU A 198 1.61 -9.54 -3.22
N VAL A 199 0.32 -9.71 -2.97
CA VAL A 199 -0.75 -9.27 -3.89
C VAL A 199 -0.78 -7.74 -3.99
N PHE A 200 -0.84 -7.02 -2.88
CA PHE A 200 -0.87 -5.56 -2.87
C PHE A 200 0.45 -4.96 -3.38
N GLY A 201 1.58 -5.58 -3.01
CA GLY A 201 2.90 -5.21 -3.51
C GLY A 201 3.02 -5.38 -5.02
N ALA A 202 2.55 -6.49 -5.58
CA ALA A 202 2.55 -6.71 -7.03
C ALA A 202 1.67 -5.69 -7.77
N ILE A 203 0.46 -5.43 -7.26
CA ILE A 203 -0.43 -4.40 -7.83
C ILE A 203 0.28 -3.04 -7.83
N PHE A 204 0.90 -2.66 -6.73
CA PHE A 204 1.64 -1.40 -6.63
C PHE A 204 2.86 -1.38 -7.56
N ALA A 205 3.66 -2.44 -7.62
CA ALA A 205 4.83 -2.56 -8.50
C ALA A 205 4.51 -2.37 -9.98
N VAL A 206 3.30 -2.80 -10.40
CA VAL A 206 2.83 -2.66 -11.79
C VAL A 206 2.20 -1.29 -12.03
N THR A 207 1.39 -0.80 -11.09
CA THR A 207 0.58 0.42 -11.31
C THR A 207 1.28 1.71 -10.88
N GLY A 208 2.17 1.65 -9.89
CA GLY A 208 2.76 2.82 -9.23
C GLY A 208 1.73 3.71 -8.52
N ARG A 209 0.54 3.17 -8.19
CA ARG A 209 -0.59 3.95 -7.64
C ARG A 209 -1.06 3.37 -6.32
N ILE A 210 -1.06 4.19 -5.29
CA ILE A 210 -1.33 3.74 -3.92
C ILE A 210 -2.83 3.74 -3.56
N TRP A 211 -3.64 4.65 -4.14
CA TRP A 211 -5.02 4.91 -3.68
C TRP A 211 -5.93 3.69 -3.75
N MET A 212 -5.89 2.95 -4.85
CA MET A 212 -6.71 1.74 -5.01
C MET A 212 -6.27 0.66 -4.02
N VAL A 213 -4.97 0.52 -3.77
CA VAL A 213 -4.43 -0.46 -2.81
C VAL A 213 -4.82 -0.09 -1.38
N MET A 214 -4.79 1.20 -1.01
CA MET A 214 -5.29 1.69 0.28
C MET A 214 -6.77 1.32 0.50
N CYS A 215 -7.61 1.57 -0.52
CA CYS A 215 -9.02 1.20 -0.46
C CYS A 215 -9.22 -0.32 -0.36
N ALA A 216 -8.43 -1.09 -1.09
CA ALA A 216 -8.48 -2.55 -1.07
C ALA A 216 -8.08 -3.12 0.30
N HIS A 217 -7.02 -2.59 0.90
CA HIS A 217 -6.55 -3.02 2.21
C HIS A 217 -7.57 -2.68 3.30
N ALA A 218 -8.04 -1.44 3.34
CA ALA A 218 -9.10 -1.05 4.28
C ALA A 218 -10.34 -1.92 4.14
N ALA A 219 -10.79 -2.20 2.91
CA ALA A 219 -11.96 -3.05 2.67
C ALA A 219 -11.72 -4.51 3.05
N PHE A 220 -10.52 -5.04 2.82
CA PHE A 220 -10.11 -6.37 3.25
C PHE A 220 -10.24 -6.51 4.77
N ASP A 221 -9.70 -5.58 5.53
CA ASP A 221 -9.73 -5.62 6.99
C ASP A 221 -11.13 -5.32 7.55
N LEU A 222 -11.87 -4.38 6.97
CA LEU A 222 -13.26 -4.12 7.37
C LEU A 222 -14.16 -5.33 7.11
N THR A 223 -13.92 -6.09 6.04
CA THR A 223 -14.61 -7.35 5.78
C THR A 223 -14.28 -8.39 6.86
N ALA A 224 -13.02 -8.46 7.31
CA ALA A 224 -12.66 -9.31 8.44
C ALA A 224 -13.39 -8.91 9.71
N VAL A 225 -13.42 -7.60 10.03
CA VAL A 225 -14.16 -7.09 11.19
C VAL A 225 -15.64 -7.44 11.09
N ALA A 226 -16.27 -7.31 9.93
CA ALA A 226 -17.67 -7.67 9.71
C ALA A 226 -17.93 -9.17 9.93
N ILE A 227 -17.10 -10.05 9.37
CA ILE A 227 -17.20 -11.50 9.55
C ILE A 227 -17.11 -11.86 11.04
N ILE A 228 -16.17 -11.26 11.77
CA ILE A 228 -16.00 -11.51 13.22
C ILE A 228 -17.17 -10.93 14.02
N TYR A 229 -17.56 -9.68 13.74
CA TYR A 229 -18.63 -9.01 14.48
C TYR A 229 -19.95 -9.78 14.46
N TRP A 230 -20.31 -10.37 13.30
CA TRP A 230 -21.50 -11.19 13.16
C TRP A 230 -21.29 -12.67 13.45
N ASN A 231 -20.13 -13.05 14.02
CA ASN A 231 -19.78 -14.43 14.35
C ASN A 231 -19.90 -15.40 13.16
N LEU A 232 -19.45 -14.97 11.99
CA LEU A 232 -19.56 -15.75 10.75
C LEU A 232 -18.24 -16.46 10.38
N GLU A 233 -17.24 -16.45 11.25
CA GLU A 233 -15.89 -16.94 10.92
C GLU A 233 -15.90 -18.41 10.53
N ALA A 234 -16.49 -19.30 11.34
CA ALA A 234 -16.60 -20.72 11.04
C ALA A 234 -17.45 -20.96 9.78
N ALA A 235 -18.59 -20.26 9.67
CA ALA A 235 -19.48 -20.43 8.50
C ALA A 235 -18.75 -20.06 7.19
N VAL A 236 -17.95 -19.00 7.17
CA VAL A 236 -17.18 -18.59 6.00
C VAL A 236 -16.03 -19.56 5.74
N ALA A 237 -15.33 -20.04 6.77
CA ALA A 237 -14.23 -21.00 6.62
C ALA A 237 -14.70 -22.34 6.03
N HIS A 238 -15.94 -22.75 6.32
CA HIS A 238 -16.53 -24.00 5.79
C HIS A 238 -17.36 -23.84 4.51
N LEU A 239 -17.31 -22.69 3.82
CA LEU A 239 -18.04 -22.51 2.56
C LEU A 239 -17.58 -23.46 1.46
N VAL A 240 -16.29 -23.81 1.43
CA VAL A 240 -15.67 -24.62 0.39
C VAL A 240 -15.23 -25.99 0.93
N PHE A 241 -14.63 -26.00 2.10
CA PHE A 241 -14.15 -27.23 2.76
C PHE A 241 -15.03 -27.54 3.98
N LYS A 242 -15.72 -28.68 3.95
CA LYS A 242 -16.57 -29.17 5.04
C LYS A 242 -15.75 -30.00 6.02
#